data_c0c8f538768e99b6513969069047cb2a
#
_entry.id   c0c8f538768e99b6513969069047cb2a
#
_cell.length_a   1.000
_cell.length_b   1.000
_cell.length_c   1.000
_cell.angle_alpha   90.00
_cell.angle_beta   90.00
_cell.angle_gamma   90.00
#
_symmetry.space_group_name_H-M   'P 1'
#
loop_
_entity.id
_entity.type
_entity.pdbx_description
1 polymer ?
#
loop_
_entity_poly.entity_id
_entity_poly.type
_entity_poly.pdbx_seq_one_letter_code
_entity_poly.pdbx_strand_id
1 'polypeptide(L)'
;MPQYGGAFADLTLHDNLKAISEIVIENKNLRIERINYLISKLELENLKDIKAKNLSGGERKKLVIALSLLSKPKILLLDEPFSALDVLTIKMLQELIVSLQQEDNITICICDHIATSLLQIVDTAMILSNGKIVAQDTPSNLIKTPAAVTSYFGDNFKIN
;
A
#
# COMPACT_ATOMS: atom_id res chain seq x y z
N MET A 1 -3.02 6.81 1.18
CA MET A 1 -1.56 6.98 1.37
C MET A 1 -1.07 7.82 0.19
N PRO A 2 -0.51 8.99 0.41
CA PRO A 2 -0.03 9.83 -0.69
C PRO A 2 1.24 9.23 -1.33
N GLN A 3 1.45 9.49 -2.61
CA GLN A 3 2.61 9.05 -3.38
C GLN A 3 3.93 9.57 -2.76
N TYR A 4 3.95 10.81 -2.31
CA TYR A 4 5.08 11.48 -1.66
C TYR A 4 4.69 12.01 -0.29
N GLY A 5 5.58 11.86 0.70
CA GLY A 5 5.34 12.33 2.06
C GLY A 5 4.70 11.29 2.97
N GLY A 6 3.92 11.75 3.94
CA GLY A 6 3.23 10.89 4.91
C GLY A 6 4.04 10.53 6.15
N ALA A 7 5.36 10.79 6.16
CA ALA A 7 6.21 10.61 7.32
C ALA A 7 7.08 11.86 7.56
N PHE A 8 7.38 12.14 8.82
CA PHE A 8 8.31 13.20 9.23
C PHE A 8 9.75 12.72 9.01
N ALA A 9 10.44 13.32 8.03
CA ALA A 9 11.73 12.88 7.52
C ALA A 9 12.83 12.79 8.60
N ASP A 10 12.86 13.74 9.54
CA ASP A 10 13.87 13.84 10.59
C ASP A 10 13.56 13.08 11.88
N LEU A 11 12.33 12.56 12.02
CA LEU A 11 11.95 11.67 13.11
C LEU A 11 12.35 10.23 12.78
N THR A 12 12.61 9.44 13.84
CA THR A 12 12.80 8.00 13.69
C THR A 12 11.52 7.33 13.23
N LEU A 13 11.59 6.08 12.76
CA LEU A 13 10.43 5.27 12.44
C LEU A 13 9.49 5.20 13.65
N HIS A 14 10.00 4.87 14.82
CA HIS A 14 9.22 4.78 16.06
C HIS A 14 8.60 6.12 16.44
N ASP A 15 9.33 7.24 16.36
CA ASP A 15 8.81 8.55 16.70
C ASP A 15 7.71 9.02 15.73
N ASN A 16 7.80 8.65 14.45
CA ASN A 16 6.72 8.85 13.47
C ASN A 16 5.43 8.16 13.92
N LEU A 17 5.52 6.86 14.25
CA LEU A 17 4.37 6.09 14.74
C LEU A 17 3.80 6.67 16.04
N LYS A 18 4.69 7.04 16.98
CA LYS A 18 4.30 7.67 18.25
C LYS A 18 3.55 8.98 18.01
N ALA A 19 4.10 9.90 17.21
CA ALA A 19 3.50 11.20 16.94
C ALA A 19 2.08 11.09 16.36
N ILE A 20 1.89 10.23 15.36
CA ILE A 20 0.55 10.03 14.75
C ILE A 20 -0.38 9.27 15.70
N SER A 21 0.13 8.28 16.46
CA SER A 21 -0.70 7.55 17.42
C SER A 21 -1.29 8.45 18.53
N GLU A 22 -0.57 9.50 18.92
CA GLU A 22 -1.05 10.47 19.91
C GLU A 22 -2.26 11.28 19.43
N ILE A 23 -2.40 11.41 18.11
CA ILE A 23 -3.54 12.11 17.48
C ILE A 23 -4.75 11.19 17.34
N VAL A 24 -4.51 9.90 16.99
CA VAL A 24 -5.60 9.00 16.56
C VAL A 24 -6.03 8.01 17.65
N ILE A 25 -5.28 7.85 18.74
CA ILE A 25 -5.57 6.91 19.82
C ILE A 25 -5.45 7.65 21.18
N GLU A 26 -6.55 7.81 21.90
CA GLU A 26 -6.55 8.55 23.18
C GLU A 26 -5.81 7.81 24.30
N ASN A 27 -6.02 6.49 24.42
CA ASN A 27 -5.46 5.69 25.50
C ASN A 27 -3.98 5.35 25.26
N LYS A 28 -3.11 5.73 26.20
CA LYS A 28 -1.65 5.53 26.12
C LYS A 28 -1.24 4.05 25.97
N ASN A 29 -1.89 3.14 26.71
CA ASN A 29 -1.54 1.72 26.66
C ASN A 29 -1.91 1.12 25.30
N LEU A 30 -3.09 1.46 24.77
CA LEU A 30 -3.53 1.04 23.44
C LEU A 30 -2.61 1.59 22.34
N ARG A 31 -2.04 2.80 22.51
CA ARG A 31 -1.02 3.33 21.57
C ARG A 31 0.20 2.43 21.52
N ILE A 32 0.76 2.09 22.68
CA ILE A 32 1.96 1.25 22.79
C ILE A 32 1.71 -0.13 22.16
N GLU A 33 0.59 -0.76 22.52
CA GLU A 33 0.19 -2.04 21.97
C GLU A 33 0.05 -1.97 20.43
N ARG A 34 -0.63 -0.94 19.92
CA ARG A 34 -0.85 -0.78 18.49
C ARG A 34 0.45 -0.52 17.72
N ILE A 35 1.34 0.31 18.25
CA ILE A 35 2.65 0.57 17.63
C ILE A 35 3.46 -0.72 17.57
N ASN A 36 3.56 -1.48 18.70
CA ASN A 36 4.30 -2.73 18.73
C ASN A 36 3.72 -3.76 17.76
N TYR A 37 2.40 -3.89 17.71
CA TYR A 37 1.72 -4.76 16.74
C TYR A 37 2.10 -4.41 15.31
N LEU A 38 2.03 -3.12 14.91
CA LEU A 38 2.34 -2.69 13.55
C LEU A 38 3.81 -2.85 13.19
N ILE A 39 4.71 -2.58 14.14
CA ILE A 39 6.14 -2.79 13.95
C ILE A 39 6.42 -4.27 13.66
N SER A 40 5.82 -5.19 14.43
CA SER A 40 5.99 -6.62 14.22
C SER A 40 5.31 -7.10 12.93
N LYS A 41 4.07 -6.71 12.70
CA LYS A 41 3.29 -7.09 11.50
C LYS A 41 3.98 -6.69 10.19
N LEU A 42 4.68 -5.55 10.17
CA LEU A 42 5.35 -5.04 8.98
C LEU A 42 6.85 -5.32 8.96
N GLU A 43 7.37 -6.09 9.94
CA GLU A 43 8.80 -6.46 10.04
C GLU A 43 9.71 -5.22 10.09
N LEU A 44 9.41 -4.29 11.00
CA LEU A 44 10.11 -3.01 11.15
C LEU A 44 10.97 -2.93 12.43
N GLU A 45 11.15 -4.04 13.16
CA GLU A 45 11.83 -4.07 14.46
C GLU A 45 13.24 -3.47 14.41
N ASN A 46 14.01 -3.83 13.40
CA ASN A 46 15.39 -3.39 13.24
C ASN A 46 15.55 -1.95 12.74
N LEU A 47 14.43 -1.30 12.40
CA LEU A 47 14.38 0.04 11.80
C LEU A 47 13.85 1.10 12.75
N LYS A 48 13.50 0.74 13.99
CA LYS A 48 12.83 1.62 14.97
C LYS A 48 13.54 2.95 15.16
N ASP A 49 14.86 2.91 15.28
CA ASP A 49 15.71 4.06 15.60
C ASP A 49 16.27 4.74 14.34
N ILE A 50 15.92 4.25 13.15
CA ILE A 50 16.35 4.84 11.88
C ILE A 50 15.42 6.00 11.52
N LYS A 51 16.02 7.16 11.17
CA LYS A 51 15.25 8.32 10.68
C LYS A 51 14.57 7.99 9.36
N ALA A 52 13.33 8.45 9.19
CA ALA A 52 12.53 8.16 8.01
C ALA A 52 13.21 8.55 6.68
N LYS A 53 14.02 9.60 6.68
CA LYS A 53 14.82 10.00 5.50
C LYS A 53 15.90 9.00 5.09
N ASN A 54 16.36 8.16 6.03
CA ASN A 54 17.43 7.18 5.81
C ASN A 54 16.86 5.78 5.48
N LEU A 55 15.55 5.60 5.48
CA LEU A 55 14.90 4.35 5.06
C LEU A 55 14.99 4.20 3.54
N SER A 56 15.15 2.96 3.07
CA SER A 56 14.97 2.60 1.67
C SER A 56 13.56 2.92 1.16
N GLY A 57 13.34 2.88 -0.14
CA GLY A 57 12.02 3.12 -0.73
C GLY A 57 10.94 2.19 -0.17
N GLY A 58 11.22 0.89 -0.12
CA GLY A 58 10.31 -0.13 0.41
C GLY A 58 10.03 0.02 1.90
N GLU A 59 11.08 0.24 2.72
CA GLU A 59 10.94 0.49 4.16
C GLU A 59 10.12 1.74 4.45
N ARG A 60 10.30 2.79 3.64
CA ARG A 60 9.50 4.01 3.74
C ARG A 60 8.03 3.77 3.38
N LYS A 61 7.75 2.96 2.34
CA LYS A 61 6.38 2.54 1.99
C LYS A 61 5.75 1.75 3.15
N LYS A 62 6.47 0.80 3.75
CA LYS A 62 6.02 0.06 4.95
C LYS A 62 5.71 1.00 6.11
N LEU A 63 6.56 1.99 6.40
CA LEU A 63 6.30 3.01 7.44
C LEU A 63 5.01 3.78 7.16
N VAL A 64 4.79 4.26 5.93
CA VAL A 64 3.58 5.04 5.59
C VAL A 64 2.32 4.17 5.66
N ILE A 65 2.41 2.88 5.29
CA ILE A 65 1.33 1.91 5.52
C ILE A 65 1.07 1.75 7.03
N ALA A 66 2.11 1.58 7.86
CA ALA A 66 1.98 1.49 9.31
C ALA A 66 1.26 2.71 9.91
N LEU A 67 1.65 3.93 9.49
CA LEU A 67 0.99 5.16 9.91
C LEU A 67 -0.49 5.19 9.55
N SER A 68 -0.83 4.73 8.34
CA SER A 68 -2.21 4.68 7.87
C SER A 68 -3.06 3.65 8.65
N LEU A 69 -2.42 2.60 9.17
CA LEU A 69 -3.09 1.53 9.93
C LEU A 69 -3.29 1.85 11.42
N LEU A 70 -2.69 2.91 11.97
CA LEU A 70 -2.80 3.26 13.39
C LEU A 70 -4.26 3.43 13.83
N SER A 71 -5.09 4.06 13.01
CA SER A 71 -6.51 4.31 13.28
C SER A 71 -7.41 3.08 13.11
N LYS A 72 -6.87 1.89 12.77
CA LYS A 72 -7.64 0.68 12.46
C LYS A 72 -8.71 0.92 11.37
N PRO A 73 -8.32 1.42 10.19
CA PRO A 73 -9.28 1.74 9.14
C PRO A 73 -9.96 0.48 8.60
N LYS A 74 -11.22 0.60 8.17
CA LYS A 74 -11.92 -0.45 7.41
C LYS A 74 -11.58 -0.42 5.92
N ILE A 75 -11.15 0.74 5.44
CA ILE A 75 -10.78 0.97 4.04
C ILE A 75 -9.41 1.64 4.01
N LEU A 76 -8.47 1.07 3.27
CA LEU A 76 -7.14 1.62 3.04
C LEU A 76 -7.01 2.03 1.57
N LEU A 77 -6.66 3.29 1.34
CA LEU A 77 -6.42 3.82 0.00
C LEU A 77 -4.91 3.94 -0.23
N LEU A 78 -4.39 3.26 -1.25
CA LEU A 78 -2.97 3.28 -1.63
C LEU A 78 -2.82 3.94 -3.00
N ASP A 79 -2.03 5.00 -3.05
CA ASP A 79 -1.72 5.73 -4.28
C ASP A 79 -0.26 5.44 -4.68
N GLU A 80 -0.09 4.79 -5.83
CA GLU A 80 1.17 4.32 -6.40
C GLU A 80 2.10 3.59 -5.39
N PRO A 81 1.62 2.54 -4.69
CA PRO A 81 2.45 1.84 -3.72
C PRO A 81 3.68 1.16 -4.33
N PHE A 82 3.62 0.77 -5.59
CA PHE A 82 4.69 0.04 -6.27
C PHE A 82 5.69 0.94 -7.01
N SER A 83 5.42 2.25 -7.11
CA SER A 83 6.27 3.16 -7.87
C SER A 83 7.68 3.28 -7.28
N ALA A 84 8.69 3.33 -8.18
CA ALA A 84 10.11 3.49 -7.85
C ALA A 84 10.69 2.40 -6.94
N LEU A 85 10.19 1.17 -7.04
CA LEU A 85 10.67 0.01 -6.31
C LEU A 85 11.22 -1.06 -7.26
N ASP A 86 12.15 -1.87 -6.77
CA ASP A 86 12.63 -3.06 -7.45
C ASP A 86 11.61 -4.21 -7.34
N VAL A 87 11.78 -5.23 -8.19
CA VAL A 87 10.83 -6.36 -8.33
C VAL A 87 10.65 -7.13 -7.02
N LEU A 88 11.72 -7.34 -6.24
CA LEU A 88 11.63 -8.07 -4.97
C LEU A 88 10.86 -7.27 -3.92
N THR A 89 11.12 -5.98 -3.85
CA THR A 89 10.39 -5.07 -2.94
C THR A 89 8.91 -4.97 -3.30
N ILE A 90 8.57 -4.94 -4.61
CA ILE A 90 7.18 -4.99 -5.07
C ILE A 90 6.51 -6.27 -4.57
N LYS A 91 7.15 -7.43 -4.74
CA LYS A 91 6.60 -8.72 -4.30
C LYS A 91 6.34 -8.76 -2.80
N MET A 92 7.30 -8.30 -1.99
CA MET A 92 7.11 -8.18 -0.54
C MET A 92 5.92 -7.27 -0.16
N LEU A 93 5.74 -6.15 -0.86
CA LEU A 93 4.59 -5.27 -0.64
C LEU A 93 3.27 -5.89 -1.09
N GLN A 94 3.27 -6.64 -2.17
CA GLN A 94 2.09 -7.39 -2.61
C GLN A 94 1.65 -8.39 -1.54
N GLU A 95 2.58 -9.21 -1.02
CA GLU A 95 2.32 -10.17 0.06
C GLU A 95 1.79 -9.48 1.32
N LEU A 96 2.38 -8.35 1.70
CA LEU A 96 1.91 -7.54 2.83
C LEU A 96 0.48 -7.03 2.59
N ILE A 97 0.17 -6.47 1.43
CA ILE A 97 -1.16 -5.93 1.08
C ILE A 97 -2.21 -7.04 1.16
N VAL A 98 -1.91 -8.21 0.59
CA VAL A 98 -2.80 -9.38 0.64
C VAL A 98 -3.02 -9.83 2.09
N SER A 99 -1.97 -9.91 2.92
CA SER A 99 -2.11 -10.28 4.34
C SER A 99 -2.98 -9.30 5.14
N LEU A 100 -2.88 -8.00 4.86
CA LEU A 100 -3.73 -6.98 5.49
C LEU A 100 -5.22 -7.15 5.13
N GLN A 101 -5.50 -7.51 3.88
CA GLN A 101 -6.87 -7.80 3.46
C GLN A 101 -7.43 -9.07 4.12
N GLN A 102 -6.64 -10.15 4.12
CA GLN A 102 -7.09 -11.47 4.59
C GLN A 102 -7.16 -11.57 6.12
N GLU A 103 -6.14 -11.07 6.82
CA GLU A 103 -6.00 -11.26 8.27
C GLU A 103 -6.62 -10.11 9.07
N ASP A 104 -6.51 -8.87 8.60
CA ASP A 104 -7.03 -7.68 9.28
C ASP A 104 -8.42 -7.27 8.75
N ASN A 105 -8.96 -7.97 7.75
CA ASN A 105 -10.26 -7.72 7.13
C ASN A 105 -10.44 -6.26 6.66
N ILE A 106 -9.39 -5.72 6.03
CA ILE A 106 -9.34 -4.35 5.51
C ILE A 106 -9.68 -4.38 4.02
N THR A 107 -10.64 -3.58 3.59
CA THR A 107 -10.85 -3.34 2.16
C THR A 107 -9.75 -2.42 1.64
N ILE A 108 -9.05 -2.84 0.58
CA ILE A 108 -7.93 -2.07 0.03
C ILE A 108 -8.26 -1.60 -1.39
N CYS A 109 -8.13 -0.31 -1.61
CA CYS A 109 -8.23 0.30 -2.94
C CYS A 109 -6.84 0.81 -3.36
N ILE A 110 -6.36 0.36 -4.52
CA ILE A 110 -5.03 0.69 -5.01
C ILE A 110 -5.17 1.42 -6.34
N CYS A 111 -4.49 2.57 -6.48
CA CYS A 111 -4.26 3.22 -7.74
C CYS A 111 -2.77 3.07 -8.09
N ASP A 112 -2.45 2.42 -9.22
CA ASP A 112 -1.06 2.27 -9.66
C ASP A 112 -1.01 2.14 -11.19
N HIS A 113 0.09 2.57 -11.78
CA HIS A 113 0.34 2.48 -13.21
C HIS A 113 1.10 1.19 -13.60
N ILE A 114 1.62 0.43 -12.63
CA ILE A 114 2.29 -0.86 -12.85
C ILE A 114 1.24 -1.97 -12.88
N ALA A 115 0.49 -2.03 -13.99
CA ALA A 115 -0.66 -2.91 -14.15
C ALA A 115 -0.34 -4.39 -13.86
N THR A 116 0.82 -4.89 -14.31
CA THR A 116 1.23 -6.29 -14.08
C THR A 116 1.29 -6.63 -12.60
N SER A 117 1.87 -5.76 -11.78
CA SER A 117 1.97 -5.96 -10.32
C SER A 117 0.61 -5.79 -9.63
N LEU A 118 -0.19 -4.81 -10.08
CA LEU A 118 -1.51 -4.56 -9.49
C LEU A 118 -2.47 -5.74 -9.73
N LEU A 119 -2.58 -6.20 -10.98
CA LEU A 119 -3.54 -7.23 -11.37
C LEU A 119 -3.26 -8.62 -10.77
N GLN A 120 -2.08 -8.85 -10.21
CA GLN A 120 -1.74 -10.10 -9.52
C GLN A 120 -2.40 -10.26 -8.15
N ILE A 121 -2.81 -9.15 -7.51
CA ILE A 121 -3.21 -9.15 -6.09
C ILE A 121 -4.63 -8.61 -5.84
N VAL A 122 -5.34 -8.16 -6.86
CA VAL A 122 -6.67 -7.57 -6.71
C VAL A 122 -7.78 -8.53 -7.15
N ASP A 123 -8.92 -8.46 -6.48
CA ASP A 123 -10.12 -9.25 -6.85
C ASP A 123 -10.83 -8.63 -8.05
N THR A 124 -10.83 -7.30 -8.14
CA THR A 124 -11.48 -6.53 -9.20
C THR A 124 -10.61 -5.32 -9.54
N ALA A 125 -10.54 -5.00 -10.82
CA ALA A 125 -9.84 -3.82 -11.30
C ALA A 125 -10.71 -2.97 -12.22
N MET A 126 -10.44 -1.67 -12.26
CA MET A 126 -11.11 -0.73 -13.16
C MET A 126 -10.07 0.12 -13.89
N ILE A 127 -10.37 0.44 -15.14
CA ILE A 127 -9.57 1.35 -15.96
C ILE A 127 -10.28 2.69 -16.05
N LEU A 128 -9.57 3.74 -15.63
CA LEU A 128 -10.02 5.13 -15.72
C LEU A 128 -9.32 5.82 -16.89
N SER A 129 -10.10 6.44 -17.77
CA SER A 129 -9.58 7.27 -18.84
C SER A 129 -10.49 8.49 -19.04
N ASN A 130 -9.89 9.67 -19.13
CA ASN A 130 -10.61 10.94 -19.33
C ASN A 130 -11.76 11.15 -18.32
N GLY A 131 -11.54 10.78 -17.04
CA GLY A 131 -12.51 10.94 -15.97
C GLY A 131 -13.70 9.94 -16.02
N LYS A 132 -13.62 8.88 -16.83
CA LYS A 132 -14.67 7.86 -16.95
C LYS A 132 -14.09 6.47 -16.74
N ILE A 133 -14.92 5.58 -16.18
CA ILE A 133 -14.60 4.14 -16.11
C ILE A 133 -14.80 3.57 -17.52
N VAL A 134 -13.72 3.07 -18.13
CA VAL A 134 -13.73 2.47 -19.48
C VAL A 134 -14.06 0.99 -19.42
N ALA A 135 -13.53 0.30 -18.39
CA ALA A 135 -13.78 -1.11 -18.14
C ALA A 135 -13.62 -1.41 -16.66
N GLN A 136 -14.37 -2.40 -16.16
CA GLN A 136 -14.28 -2.92 -14.80
C GLN A 136 -14.63 -4.40 -14.81
N ASP A 137 -13.75 -5.24 -14.29
CA ASP A 137 -13.96 -6.70 -14.18
C ASP A 137 -12.88 -7.32 -13.27
N THR A 138 -12.91 -8.65 -13.11
CA THR A 138 -11.79 -9.42 -12.57
C THR A 138 -10.56 -9.25 -13.47
N PRO A 139 -9.33 -9.38 -12.94
CA PRO A 139 -8.11 -9.25 -13.74
C PRO A 139 -8.10 -10.09 -15.01
N SER A 140 -8.49 -11.36 -14.91
CA SER A 140 -8.49 -12.33 -16.02
C SER A 140 -9.48 -12.00 -17.14
N ASN A 141 -10.59 -11.33 -16.83
CA ASN A 141 -11.56 -10.86 -17.82
C ASN A 141 -11.17 -9.50 -18.36
N LEU A 142 -10.69 -8.61 -17.48
CA LEU A 142 -10.35 -7.23 -17.85
C LEU A 142 -9.30 -7.17 -18.97
N ILE A 143 -8.27 -8.00 -18.91
CA ILE A 143 -7.21 -8.06 -19.94
C ILE A 143 -7.70 -8.54 -21.31
N LYS A 144 -8.88 -9.15 -21.37
CA LYS A 144 -9.51 -9.63 -22.62
C LYS A 144 -10.57 -8.68 -23.15
N THR A 145 -10.95 -7.68 -22.36
CA THR A 145 -12.01 -6.71 -22.73
C THR A 145 -11.50 -5.79 -23.84
N PRO A 146 -12.16 -5.71 -25.02
CA PRO A 146 -11.67 -4.90 -26.13
C PRO A 146 -11.41 -3.43 -25.77
N ALA A 147 -12.28 -2.81 -24.96
CA ALA A 147 -12.09 -1.45 -24.48
C ALA A 147 -10.82 -1.30 -23.63
N ALA A 148 -10.50 -2.27 -22.79
CA ALA A 148 -9.30 -2.27 -21.94
C ALA A 148 -8.02 -2.49 -22.77
N VAL A 149 -8.05 -3.42 -23.71
CA VAL A 149 -6.92 -3.69 -24.63
C VAL A 149 -6.62 -2.44 -25.45
N THR A 150 -7.62 -1.84 -26.08
CA THR A 150 -7.43 -0.67 -26.95
C THR A 150 -6.99 0.57 -26.19
N SER A 151 -7.50 0.80 -24.96
CA SER A 151 -7.27 2.03 -24.22
C SER A 151 -6.07 2.00 -23.27
N TYR A 152 -5.59 0.80 -22.87
CA TYR A 152 -4.59 0.70 -21.83
C TYR A 152 -3.53 -0.41 -22.04
N PHE A 153 -3.94 -1.66 -22.30
CA PHE A 153 -3.00 -2.79 -22.28
C PHE A 153 -2.23 -2.99 -23.58
N GLY A 154 -2.88 -2.76 -24.73
CA GLY A 154 -2.36 -3.20 -26.04
C GLY A 154 -2.51 -4.71 -26.26
N ASP A 155 -2.33 -5.17 -27.50
CA ASP A 155 -2.64 -6.55 -27.94
C ASP A 155 -1.76 -7.64 -27.32
N ASN A 156 -0.57 -7.29 -26.82
CA ASN A 156 0.44 -8.24 -26.32
C ASN A 156 0.54 -8.30 -24.78
N PHE A 157 -0.36 -7.67 -24.04
CA PHE A 157 -0.30 -7.64 -22.59
C PHE A 157 -0.62 -9.00 -21.98
N LYS A 158 0.19 -9.44 -21.02
CA LYS A 158 -0.02 -10.69 -20.25
C LYS A 158 0.21 -10.43 -18.76
N ILE A 159 -0.62 -11.05 -17.93
CA ILE A 159 -0.37 -11.19 -16.49
C ILE A 159 0.42 -12.50 -16.33
N ASN A 160 1.65 -12.40 -15.84
CA ASN A 160 2.49 -13.57 -15.53
C ASN A 160 2.14 -14.15 -14.18
#